data_c72bed054b3418a2cae0732009bc3b9c
#
_entry.id   c72bed054b3418a2cae0732009bc3b9c
#
_cell.length_a   1.000
_cell.length_b   1.000
_cell.length_c   1.000
_cell.angle_alpha   90.00
_cell.angle_beta   90.00
_cell.angle_gamma   90.00
#
_symmetry.space_group_name_H-M   'P 1'
#
loop_
_entity.id
_entity.type
_entity.pdbx_description
1 polymer ?
#
loop_
_entity_poly.entity_id
_entity_poly.type
_entity_poly.pdbx_seq_one_letter_code
_entity_poly.pdbx_strand_id
1 'polypeptide(L)'
;FPTQPSQWIDSDNDGFGDNINGFEPDHCPYRRGYSNLDRFGCLDSDGDGWSDADPGGLDGVEPWFAHPNGSADAFPFTPSQWNDTDEDGFGDNWADGSWNETRMNWSIGVWYANASQPDACPFVTGFSVEDRFGCPDADSDGWSDPDSNWTASNGADAFPENPTQWSDRDNDGWGDNQSEGALQVDDFPDNPTQWLDTDGDGWGDNNSYGATQVDDFPLIPSQYRDTDGDGYGDDINGFEGDVCPLSTVEEVESGWISWADRFGCLDSDMDGFSNPDDWWISHPDGFADAFPDDESQWHDTDDDGYGDNLEYFDGETWREAWRGDGCVATEGNSAMDRWGCPDSDGDGWSDPTTHWLASPGGMADAWPGDVTQWHDRDGDGRGDNPRGTTADVCPDVPGTSQGPTAGGDRWGCHDTDGDGWSDQGDKFPHEPTQWRDLDGDGFGDNSDGHEGDACPNERGQSFFDRLGCRDSDGDGWSDPSQNWLASPWGQADAFPTDRLQWEDSDEDGFGDVPMGAKRDDCPDVPGTSTRD
;
A
#
# COMPACT_ATOMS: atom_id res chain seq x y z
N PHE A 1 -25.20 -74.88 -74.79
CA PHE A 1 -26.50 -74.25 -74.46
C PHE A 1 -27.68 -74.98 -75.09
N PRO A 2 -28.15 -76.15 -74.62
CA PRO A 2 -29.21 -76.97 -75.26
C PRO A 2 -30.59 -76.28 -75.37
N THR A 3 -30.84 -75.28 -74.54
CA THR A 3 -32.12 -74.53 -74.49
C THR A 3 -32.00 -73.14 -75.11
N GLN A 4 -30.81 -72.70 -75.55
CA GLN A 4 -30.54 -71.39 -76.14
C GLN A 4 -30.07 -71.49 -77.56
N PRO A 5 -30.90 -71.41 -78.59
CA PRO A 5 -30.50 -71.65 -79.97
C PRO A 5 -29.52 -70.59 -80.56
N SER A 6 -29.34 -69.50 -79.89
CA SER A 6 -28.45 -68.41 -80.28
C SER A 6 -27.02 -68.50 -79.59
N GLN A 7 -26.80 -69.50 -78.70
CA GLN A 7 -25.58 -69.70 -78.02
C GLN A 7 -25.11 -71.17 -78.13
N TRP A 8 -23.86 -71.45 -78.52
CA TRP A 8 -23.38 -72.82 -78.78
C TRP A 8 -21.90 -73.10 -78.31
N ILE A 9 -21.14 -72.06 -77.97
CA ILE A 9 -19.81 -72.19 -77.45
C ILE A 9 -19.80 -71.36 -76.08
N ASP A 10 -19.09 -71.85 -75.16
CA ASP A 10 -18.77 -71.25 -73.90
C ASP A 10 -17.30 -71.58 -73.61
N SER A 11 -16.40 -70.66 -73.94
CA SER A 11 -14.97 -70.96 -74.03
C SER A 11 -14.30 -71.00 -72.69
N ASP A 12 -14.76 -70.29 -71.68
CA ASP A 12 -14.20 -70.24 -70.34
C ASP A 12 -15.06 -70.98 -69.29
N ASN A 13 -16.23 -71.46 -69.71
CA ASN A 13 -17.15 -72.24 -68.87
C ASN A 13 -17.73 -71.45 -67.66
N ASP A 14 -18.13 -70.26 -67.86
CA ASP A 14 -18.78 -69.44 -66.85
C ASP A 14 -20.34 -69.46 -66.93
N GLY A 15 -20.87 -69.96 -68.05
CA GLY A 15 -22.31 -70.10 -68.22
C GLY A 15 -22.90 -69.13 -69.26
N PHE A 16 -22.12 -68.19 -69.75
CA PHE A 16 -22.48 -67.27 -70.84
C PHE A 16 -21.92 -67.73 -72.15
N GLY A 17 -22.51 -67.38 -73.27
CA GLY A 17 -22.09 -67.90 -74.58
C GLY A 17 -21.31 -66.90 -75.41
N ASP A 18 -20.28 -67.38 -76.17
CA ASP A 18 -19.35 -66.56 -76.92
C ASP A 18 -19.99 -65.81 -78.12
N ASN A 19 -21.21 -66.14 -78.51
CA ASN A 19 -21.85 -65.42 -79.59
C ASN A 19 -22.38 -64.05 -79.16
N ILE A 20 -21.67 -63.01 -79.48
CA ILE A 20 -21.93 -61.63 -79.09
C ILE A 20 -23.35 -61.14 -79.59
N ASN A 21 -23.93 -61.84 -80.60
CA ASN A 21 -25.31 -61.54 -81.10
C ASN A 21 -26.37 -62.52 -80.54
N GLY A 22 -25.94 -63.37 -79.57
CA GLY A 22 -26.82 -64.35 -78.93
C GLY A 22 -27.63 -63.75 -77.78
N PHE A 23 -28.35 -64.64 -77.07
CA PHE A 23 -29.01 -64.26 -75.81
C PHE A 23 -28.01 -64.26 -74.71
N GLU A 24 -28.00 -63.19 -73.93
CA GLU A 24 -26.97 -62.99 -72.82
C GLU A 24 -25.54 -63.31 -73.31
N PRO A 25 -25.01 -62.52 -74.27
CA PRO A 25 -23.77 -62.80 -74.85
C PRO A 25 -22.62 -62.58 -73.90
N ASP A 26 -21.66 -63.51 -73.90
CA ASP A 26 -20.43 -63.32 -73.16
C ASP A 26 -19.61 -62.17 -73.76
N HIS A 27 -19.35 -61.15 -72.97
CA HIS A 27 -18.50 -60.05 -73.41
C HIS A 27 -17.01 -60.28 -73.07
N CYS A 28 -16.72 -61.33 -72.25
CA CYS A 28 -15.36 -61.70 -71.82
C CYS A 28 -15.07 -63.19 -72.09
N PRO A 29 -15.20 -63.69 -73.33
CA PRO A 29 -15.28 -65.15 -73.68
C PRO A 29 -14.08 -66.00 -73.39
N TYR A 30 -12.98 -65.39 -72.83
CA TYR A 30 -11.73 -66.07 -72.43
C TYR A 30 -11.37 -65.92 -70.97
N ARG A 31 -12.21 -65.20 -70.24
CA ARG A 31 -11.99 -64.91 -68.83
C ARG A 31 -13.27 -65.08 -68.06
N ARG A 32 -13.34 -66.13 -67.30
CA ARG A 32 -14.52 -66.46 -66.50
C ARG A 32 -14.97 -65.36 -65.64
N GLY A 33 -16.29 -65.00 -65.72
CA GLY A 33 -16.94 -64.01 -64.91
C GLY A 33 -18.38 -64.30 -64.61
N TYR A 34 -19.06 -63.47 -63.79
CA TYR A 34 -20.39 -63.70 -63.35
C TYR A 34 -21.29 -62.43 -63.44
N SER A 35 -20.73 -61.37 -64.00
CA SER A 35 -21.51 -60.16 -64.24
C SER A 35 -22.70 -60.39 -65.12
N ASN A 36 -23.84 -59.74 -64.81
CA ASN A 36 -25.10 -59.96 -65.49
C ASN A 36 -25.96 -58.74 -65.62
N LEU A 37 -25.49 -57.55 -65.27
CA LEU A 37 -26.26 -56.29 -65.34
C LEU A 37 -25.73 -55.35 -66.44
N ASP A 38 -24.42 -55.29 -66.69
CA ASP A 38 -23.78 -54.45 -67.70
C ASP A 38 -23.19 -55.26 -68.83
N ARG A 39 -22.11 -56.01 -68.61
CA ARG A 39 -21.47 -56.95 -69.54
C ARG A 39 -21.62 -58.36 -68.99
N PHE A 40 -22.32 -59.21 -69.67
CA PHE A 40 -22.45 -60.60 -69.24
C PHE A 40 -21.14 -61.37 -69.32
N GLY A 41 -20.85 -62.22 -68.38
CA GLY A 41 -19.73 -63.12 -68.38
C GLY A 41 -18.42 -62.48 -68.11
N CYS A 42 -18.36 -61.24 -67.64
CA CYS A 42 -17.13 -60.61 -67.26
C CYS A 42 -16.88 -60.76 -65.76
N LEU A 43 -15.62 -60.44 -65.36
CA LEU A 43 -15.24 -60.49 -63.94
C LEU A 43 -16.16 -59.55 -63.14
N ASP A 44 -16.69 -60.07 -62.06
CA ASP A 44 -17.48 -59.39 -61.04
C ASP A 44 -16.95 -59.89 -59.69
N SER A 45 -16.17 -59.06 -59.03
CA SER A 45 -15.37 -59.50 -57.89
C SER A 45 -16.19 -59.57 -56.60
N ASP A 46 -17.25 -58.83 -56.46
CA ASP A 46 -18.06 -58.80 -55.26
C ASP A 46 -19.47 -59.42 -55.42
N GLY A 47 -19.86 -59.71 -56.66
CA GLY A 47 -21.07 -60.46 -56.97
C GLY A 47 -22.32 -59.63 -56.98
N ASP A 48 -22.26 -58.37 -57.28
CA ASP A 48 -23.40 -57.46 -57.35
C ASP A 48 -24.10 -57.45 -58.74
N GLY A 49 -23.43 -58.03 -59.74
CA GLY A 49 -23.90 -58.17 -61.08
C GLY A 49 -23.27 -57.21 -62.10
N TRP A 50 -22.52 -56.20 -61.63
CA TRP A 50 -21.78 -55.29 -62.49
C TRP A 50 -20.35 -55.78 -62.71
N SER A 51 -19.82 -55.54 -63.91
CA SER A 51 -18.48 -56.03 -64.21
C SER A 51 -17.35 -55.12 -63.69
N ASP A 52 -16.29 -55.72 -63.19
CA ASP A 52 -15.06 -54.98 -62.84
C ASP A 52 -14.55 -54.18 -64.03
N ALA A 53 -13.93 -53.04 -63.76
CA ALA A 53 -13.26 -52.25 -64.79
C ALA A 53 -12.07 -52.98 -65.41
N ASP A 54 -11.97 -52.91 -66.72
CA ASP A 54 -10.82 -53.45 -67.50
C ASP A 54 -10.27 -52.39 -68.47
N PRO A 55 -9.57 -51.40 -67.98
CA PRO A 55 -9.06 -50.31 -68.81
C PRO A 55 -7.94 -50.77 -69.79
N GLY A 56 -7.40 -51.98 -69.62
CA GLY A 56 -6.37 -52.56 -70.49
C GLY A 56 -6.89 -53.31 -71.70
N GLY A 57 -8.24 -53.59 -71.75
CA GLY A 57 -8.86 -54.35 -72.84
C GLY A 57 -8.26 -55.72 -73.00
N LEU A 58 -8.31 -56.57 -71.97
CA LEU A 58 -7.71 -57.90 -71.98
C LEU A 58 -8.42 -58.81 -73.00
N ASP A 59 -7.64 -59.77 -73.58
CA ASP A 59 -8.12 -60.78 -74.51
C ASP A 59 -8.78 -60.26 -75.83
N GLY A 60 -8.38 -59.02 -76.23
CA GLY A 60 -8.91 -58.43 -77.50
C GLY A 60 -10.30 -57.79 -77.39
N VAL A 61 -10.76 -57.63 -76.21
CA VAL A 61 -11.99 -56.85 -75.83
C VAL A 61 -11.63 -55.40 -75.73
N GLU A 62 -12.61 -54.51 -76.12
CA GLU A 62 -12.38 -53.09 -75.94
C GLU A 62 -12.26 -52.73 -74.45
N PRO A 63 -11.42 -51.71 -74.10
CA PRO A 63 -11.31 -51.22 -72.75
C PRO A 63 -12.63 -50.88 -72.13
N TRP A 64 -12.78 -51.20 -70.84
CA TRP A 64 -13.97 -51.00 -70.08
C TRP A 64 -13.68 -50.23 -68.79
N PHE A 65 -14.08 -49.01 -68.78
CA PHE A 65 -13.73 -48.10 -67.72
C PHE A 65 -14.81 -48.07 -66.63
N ALA A 66 -14.40 -47.87 -65.40
CA ALA A 66 -15.30 -47.65 -64.30
C ALA A 66 -16.15 -46.39 -64.51
N HIS A 67 -17.30 -46.36 -63.91
CA HIS A 67 -18.13 -45.17 -63.87
C HIS A 67 -17.35 -44.02 -63.23
N PRO A 68 -17.48 -42.76 -63.70
CA PRO A 68 -18.36 -42.26 -64.75
C PRO A 68 -17.73 -42.28 -66.15
N ASN A 69 -16.43 -42.68 -66.27
CA ASN A 69 -15.71 -42.71 -67.57
C ASN A 69 -16.17 -43.85 -68.48
N GLY A 70 -16.86 -44.81 -67.94
CA GLY A 70 -17.48 -45.94 -68.59
C GLY A 70 -18.73 -46.41 -67.85
N SER A 71 -19.04 -47.72 -67.94
CA SER A 71 -20.17 -48.31 -67.23
C SER A 71 -19.76 -49.54 -66.40
N ALA A 72 -18.42 -49.74 -66.19
CA ALA A 72 -17.96 -50.75 -65.25
C ALA A 72 -18.20 -50.32 -63.83
N ASP A 73 -18.17 -51.31 -62.97
CA ASP A 73 -18.23 -51.10 -61.53
C ASP A 73 -17.07 -50.22 -61.05
N ALA A 74 -17.41 -49.13 -60.33
CA ALA A 74 -16.47 -48.24 -59.72
C ALA A 74 -15.97 -48.78 -58.36
N PHE A 75 -16.68 -49.76 -57.78
CA PHE A 75 -16.41 -50.31 -56.44
C PHE A 75 -16.35 -51.84 -56.42
N PRO A 76 -15.39 -52.47 -57.14
CA PRO A 76 -15.36 -53.92 -57.38
C PRO A 76 -15.26 -54.83 -56.15
N PHE A 77 -15.26 -54.28 -54.92
CA PHE A 77 -15.23 -55.01 -53.67
C PHE A 77 -16.36 -54.59 -52.71
N THR A 78 -17.31 -53.81 -53.21
CA THR A 78 -18.40 -53.25 -52.39
C THR A 78 -19.75 -53.55 -53.05
N PRO A 79 -20.39 -54.66 -52.79
CA PRO A 79 -21.57 -55.14 -53.55
C PRO A 79 -22.84 -54.29 -53.40
N SER A 80 -22.75 -53.19 -52.73
CA SER A 80 -23.84 -52.24 -52.57
C SER A 80 -23.61 -50.94 -53.35
N GLN A 81 -22.46 -50.78 -54.01
CA GLN A 81 -22.06 -49.61 -54.77
C GLN A 81 -21.48 -50.03 -56.12
N TRP A 82 -21.82 -49.35 -57.21
CA TRP A 82 -21.24 -49.62 -58.54
C TRP A 82 -21.06 -48.38 -59.42
N ASN A 83 -21.67 -47.25 -59.05
CA ASN A 83 -21.47 -45.97 -59.69
C ASN A 83 -20.80 -44.99 -58.74
N ASP A 84 -19.93 -44.16 -59.31
CA ASP A 84 -19.27 -43.02 -58.66
C ASP A 84 -19.32 -41.90 -59.71
N THR A 85 -20.22 -40.93 -59.55
CA THR A 85 -20.50 -39.95 -60.60
C THR A 85 -19.47 -38.82 -60.65
N ASP A 86 -18.88 -38.47 -59.54
CA ASP A 86 -17.92 -37.36 -59.44
C ASP A 86 -16.47 -37.79 -59.08
N GLU A 87 -16.25 -39.10 -59.00
CA GLU A 87 -14.95 -39.73 -58.80
C GLU A 87 -14.30 -39.41 -57.45
N ASP A 88 -15.07 -39.29 -56.38
CA ASP A 88 -14.55 -39.00 -55.07
C ASP A 88 -14.30 -40.24 -54.19
N GLY A 89 -14.78 -41.39 -54.63
CA GLY A 89 -14.62 -42.67 -53.95
C GLY A 89 -15.78 -43.05 -53.05
N PHE A 90 -16.85 -42.30 -53.06
CA PHE A 90 -18.12 -42.65 -52.44
C PHE A 90 -19.15 -43.06 -53.48
N GLY A 91 -19.99 -44.01 -53.16
CA GLY A 91 -20.89 -44.59 -54.16
C GLY A 91 -22.27 -43.91 -54.22
N ASP A 92 -22.79 -43.82 -55.45
CA ASP A 92 -24.06 -43.16 -55.74
C ASP A 92 -25.27 -43.83 -55.10
N ASN A 93 -25.22 -45.10 -54.69
CA ASN A 93 -26.37 -45.80 -54.11
C ASN A 93 -26.54 -45.42 -52.65
N TRP A 94 -27.80 -45.25 -52.27
CA TRP A 94 -28.16 -44.76 -50.93
C TRP A 94 -29.09 -45.73 -50.19
N ALA A 95 -29.05 -45.69 -48.83
CA ALA A 95 -29.61 -46.76 -48.02
C ALA A 95 -30.96 -46.48 -47.39
N ASP A 96 -31.09 -45.55 -46.55
CA ASP A 96 -32.30 -45.38 -45.77
C ASP A 96 -32.85 -43.94 -45.74
N GLY A 97 -33.95 -43.74 -45.02
CA GLY A 97 -34.67 -42.48 -45.02
C GLY A 97 -33.98 -41.35 -44.25
N SER A 98 -32.95 -41.62 -43.41
CA SER A 98 -32.20 -40.59 -42.70
C SER A 98 -31.34 -39.74 -43.63
N TRP A 99 -30.85 -40.34 -44.74
CA TRP A 99 -30.10 -39.64 -45.78
C TRP A 99 -30.98 -38.87 -46.79
N ASN A 100 -32.31 -39.08 -46.77
CA ASN A 100 -33.24 -38.42 -47.67
C ASN A 100 -33.25 -36.89 -47.53
N GLU A 101 -32.93 -36.38 -46.40
CA GLU A 101 -32.99 -34.93 -46.12
C GLU A 101 -31.67 -34.21 -46.40
N THR A 102 -30.59 -34.96 -46.46
CA THR A 102 -29.22 -34.42 -46.54
C THR A 102 -28.60 -34.56 -47.92
N ARG A 103 -29.14 -35.44 -48.76
CA ARG A 103 -28.60 -35.72 -50.10
C ARG A 103 -28.98 -34.65 -51.12
N MET A 104 -28.01 -34.14 -51.86
CA MET A 104 -28.20 -33.08 -52.86
C MET A 104 -29.07 -33.45 -54.06
N ASN A 105 -29.05 -34.70 -54.50
CA ASN A 105 -29.79 -35.11 -55.71
C ASN A 105 -30.24 -36.57 -55.69
N TRP A 106 -31.57 -36.82 -55.76
CA TRP A 106 -32.24 -38.11 -55.70
C TRP A 106 -32.31 -38.86 -57.02
N SER A 107 -31.89 -38.23 -58.10
CA SER A 107 -31.99 -38.84 -59.45
C SER A 107 -30.84 -39.71 -59.80
N ILE A 108 -29.77 -39.72 -59.00
CA ILE A 108 -28.52 -40.49 -59.21
C ILE A 108 -28.49 -41.64 -58.24
N GLY A 109 -27.94 -42.77 -58.68
CA GLY A 109 -27.90 -43.99 -57.90
C GLY A 109 -29.26 -44.63 -57.70
N VAL A 110 -29.33 -45.68 -56.94
CA VAL A 110 -30.58 -46.37 -56.56
C VAL A 110 -30.62 -46.62 -55.07
N TRP A 111 -31.86 -46.76 -54.56
CA TRP A 111 -31.99 -47.22 -53.19
C TRP A 111 -31.56 -48.67 -53.04
N TYR A 112 -30.59 -48.94 -52.23
CA TYR A 112 -30.07 -50.27 -51.93
C TYR A 112 -29.97 -50.49 -50.44
N ALA A 113 -30.58 -51.52 -49.91
CA ALA A 113 -30.62 -51.78 -48.47
C ALA A 113 -29.19 -51.96 -47.92
N ASN A 114 -28.82 -51.10 -46.95
CA ASN A 114 -27.49 -51.05 -46.35
C ASN A 114 -26.37 -50.69 -47.34
N ALA A 115 -26.63 -49.75 -48.28
CA ALA A 115 -25.55 -49.19 -49.12
C ALA A 115 -24.39 -48.70 -48.23
N SER A 116 -23.20 -49.13 -48.54
CA SER A 116 -22.00 -48.78 -47.81
C SER A 116 -21.51 -47.42 -48.28
N GLN A 117 -21.22 -46.52 -47.33
CA GLN A 117 -20.67 -45.17 -47.61
C GLN A 117 -21.38 -44.49 -48.79
N PRO A 118 -22.69 -44.25 -48.64
CA PRO A 118 -23.51 -43.65 -49.72
C PRO A 118 -23.15 -42.18 -49.89
N ASP A 119 -22.84 -41.78 -51.10
CA ASP A 119 -22.54 -40.39 -51.43
C ASP A 119 -23.79 -39.50 -51.27
N ALA A 120 -23.66 -38.48 -50.47
CA ALA A 120 -24.71 -37.46 -50.24
C ALA A 120 -24.63 -36.30 -51.25
N CYS A 121 -23.49 -36.13 -51.94
CA CYS A 121 -23.22 -35.04 -52.86
C CYS A 121 -22.78 -35.53 -54.28
N PRO A 122 -23.49 -36.44 -54.91
CA PRO A 122 -23.01 -37.25 -56.06
C PRO A 122 -22.69 -36.49 -57.36
N PHE A 123 -22.54 -35.19 -57.31
CA PHE A 123 -22.09 -34.33 -58.43
C PHE A 123 -20.94 -33.41 -58.05
N VAL A 124 -20.55 -33.41 -56.77
CA VAL A 124 -19.59 -32.47 -56.24
C VAL A 124 -18.60 -33.24 -55.39
N THR A 125 -17.45 -33.56 -55.95
CA THR A 125 -16.37 -34.25 -55.28
C THR A 125 -16.10 -33.73 -53.86
N GLY A 126 -16.14 -34.63 -52.89
CA GLY A 126 -15.93 -34.30 -51.50
C GLY A 126 -15.30 -35.44 -50.69
N PHE A 127 -14.88 -35.14 -49.45
CA PHE A 127 -14.18 -36.11 -48.62
C PHE A 127 -14.73 -36.20 -47.19
N SER A 128 -15.86 -35.58 -46.94
CA SER A 128 -16.54 -35.67 -45.65
C SER A 128 -16.95 -37.10 -45.31
N VAL A 129 -16.81 -37.47 -44.01
CA VAL A 129 -17.06 -38.85 -43.54
C VAL A 129 -17.79 -38.94 -42.20
N GLU A 130 -18.08 -37.82 -41.56
CA GLU A 130 -18.71 -37.79 -40.23
C GLU A 130 -20.22 -37.50 -40.26
N ASP A 131 -20.65 -36.58 -41.10
CA ASP A 131 -22.08 -36.21 -41.25
C ASP A 131 -22.70 -36.71 -42.57
N ARG A 132 -22.15 -36.29 -43.70
CA ARG A 132 -22.56 -36.68 -45.07
C ARG A 132 -21.34 -37.18 -45.81
N PHE A 133 -21.34 -38.42 -46.28
CA PHE A 133 -20.23 -38.93 -47.07
C PHE A 133 -20.19 -38.27 -48.46
N GLY A 134 -18.99 -38.01 -48.95
CA GLY A 134 -18.76 -37.53 -50.30
C GLY A 134 -19.16 -36.07 -50.53
N CYS A 135 -19.38 -35.29 -49.52
CA CYS A 135 -19.62 -33.86 -49.68
C CYS A 135 -18.33 -33.05 -49.53
N PRO A 136 -18.32 -31.81 -50.06
CA PRO A 136 -17.19 -30.91 -49.84
C PRO A 136 -16.86 -30.76 -48.34
N ASP A 137 -15.57 -30.79 -48.07
CA ASP A 137 -14.98 -30.67 -46.75
C ASP A 137 -13.65 -29.93 -46.98
N ALA A 138 -13.68 -28.62 -46.76
CA ALA A 138 -12.62 -27.72 -47.18
C ALA A 138 -11.37 -27.82 -46.31
N ASP A 139 -11.51 -28.10 -45.04
CA ASP A 139 -10.41 -28.19 -44.09
C ASP A 139 -10.01 -29.62 -43.71
N SER A 140 -10.82 -30.60 -44.16
CA SER A 140 -10.53 -32.02 -44.01
C SER A 140 -10.64 -32.56 -42.59
N ASP A 141 -11.60 -32.05 -41.82
CA ASP A 141 -11.91 -32.54 -40.47
C ASP A 141 -12.93 -33.71 -40.49
N GLY A 142 -13.54 -33.98 -41.65
CA GLY A 142 -14.50 -35.05 -41.86
C GLY A 142 -15.93 -34.59 -41.88
N TRP A 143 -16.23 -33.38 -41.48
CA TRP A 143 -17.58 -32.79 -41.55
C TRP A 143 -17.77 -32.05 -42.86
N SER A 144 -19.00 -32.06 -43.40
CA SER A 144 -19.25 -31.44 -44.68
C SER A 144 -19.49 -29.94 -44.58
N ASP A 145 -18.94 -29.19 -45.54
CA ASP A 145 -19.22 -27.77 -45.71
C ASP A 145 -20.71 -27.51 -45.79
N PRO A 146 -21.24 -26.40 -45.27
CA PRO A 146 -22.63 -26.06 -45.35
C PRO A 146 -23.05 -25.74 -46.79
N ASP A 147 -24.27 -26.16 -47.17
CA ASP A 147 -24.91 -25.82 -48.42
C ASP A 147 -26.32 -25.24 -48.20
N SER A 148 -27.07 -24.99 -49.31
CA SER A 148 -28.41 -24.39 -49.22
C SER A 148 -29.45 -25.26 -48.52
N ASN A 149 -29.22 -26.56 -48.38
CA ASN A 149 -30.14 -27.55 -47.81
C ASN A 149 -29.59 -28.18 -46.52
N TRP A 150 -28.29 -28.09 -46.31
CA TRP A 150 -27.60 -28.61 -45.15
C TRP A 150 -26.72 -27.53 -44.57
N THR A 151 -27.21 -26.91 -43.52
CA THR A 151 -26.54 -25.76 -42.83
C THR A 151 -25.94 -26.22 -41.53
N ALA A 152 -25.09 -25.39 -40.92
CA ALA A 152 -24.53 -25.63 -39.58
C ALA A 152 -25.64 -25.97 -38.54
N SER A 153 -26.78 -25.28 -38.60
CA SER A 153 -27.93 -25.58 -37.73
C SER A 153 -28.57 -26.95 -37.97
N ASN A 154 -28.28 -27.59 -39.11
CA ASN A 154 -28.72 -28.95 -39.45
C ASN A 154 -27.66 -30.00 -39.17
N GLY A 155 -26.42 -29.63 -38.86
CA GLY A 155 -25.32 -30.50 -38.59
C GLY A 155 -24.19 -30.46 -39.61
N ALA A 156 -24.18 -29.51 -40.55
CA ALA A 156 -22.99 -29.21 -41.36
C ALA A 156 -21.89 -28.56 -40.50
N ASP A 157 -20.69 -28.58 -41.01
CA ASP A 157 -19.57 -27.88 -40.39
C ASP A 157 -19.88 -26.39 -40.20
N ALA A 158 -19.77 -25.93 -38.96
CA ALA A 158 -19.95 -24.52 -38.63
C ALA A 158 -18.68 -23.70 -38.93
N PHE A 159 -17.53 -24.36 -39.10
CA PHE A 159 -16.20 -23.73 -39.27
C PHE A 159 -15.42 -24.30 -40.46
N PRO A 160 -15.89 -24.18 -41.71
CA PRO A 160 -15.33 -24.84 -42.90
C PRO A 160 -13.86 -24.51 -43.26
N GLU A 161 -13.16 -23.72 -42.48
CA GLU A 161 -11.76 -23.37 -42.65
C GLU A 161 -10.91 -23.71 -41.38
N ASN A 162 -11.53 -24.35 -40.37
CA ASN A 162 -10.89 -24.67 -39.11
C ASN A 162 -11.00 -26.17 -38.77
N PRO A 163 -10.01 -27.01 -39.14
CA PRO A 163 -10.08 -28.47 -38.99
C PRO A 163 -10.10 -28.96 -37.54
N THR A 164 -10.26 -28.07 -36.58
CA THR A 164 -10.38 -28.40 -35.17
C THR A 164 -11.75 -28.10 -34.58
N GLN A 165 -12.64 -27.49 -35.36
CA GLN A 165 -13.98 -27.12 -34.94
C GLN A 165 -14.98 -27.45 -36.05
N TRP A 166 -16.17 -27.97 -35.70
CA TRP A 166 -17.25 -28.32 -36.62
C TRP A 166 -18.64 -27.99 -36.09
N SER A 167 -18.75 -27.66 -34.80
CA SER A 167 -20.02 -27.36 -34.13
C SER A 167 -19.96 -26.02 -33.41
N ASP A 168 -21.04 -25.25 -33.51
CA ASP A 168 -21.29 -23.99 -32.83
C ASP A 168 -22.76 -24.02 -32.37
N ARG A 169 -22.98 -24.40 -31.13
CA ARG A 169 -24.32 -24.73 -30.63
C ARG A 169 -25.18 -23.50 -30.40
N ASP A 170 -24.57 -22.43 -29.92
CA ASP A 170 -25.28 -21.19 -29.59
C ASP A 170 -25.14 -20.11 -30.66
N ASN A 171 -24.32 -20.35 -31.69
CA ASN A 171 -24.11 -19.51 -32.87
C ASN A 171 -23.45 -18.17 -32.56
N ASP A 172 -22.43 -18.18 -31.69
CA ASP A 172 -21.65 -16.99 -31.36
C ASP A 172 -20.38 -16.86 -32.22
N GLY A 173 -20.03 -17.93 -32.95
CA GLY A 173 -18.88 -17.99 -33.85
C GLY A 173 -17.64 -18.60 -33.21
N TRP A 174 -17.75 -19.21 -32.03
CA TRP A 174 -16.70 -20.03 -31.40
C TRP A 174 -17.14 -21.50 -31.37
N GLY A 175 -16.18 -22.40 -31.33
CA GLY A 175 -16.45 -23.80 -31.54
C GLY A 175 -16.53 -24.64 -30.27
N ASP A 176 -17.50 -25.58 -30.27
CA ASP A 176 -17.82 -26.46 -29.14
C ASP A 176 -16.70 -27.47 -28.78
N ASN A 177 -15.75 -27.72 -29.69
CA ASN A 177 -14.70 -28.71 -29.46
C ASN A 177 -13.60 -28.14 -28.52
N GLN A 178 -13.59 -28.66 -27.31
CA GLN A 178 -12.64 -28.27 -26.27
C GLN A 178 -11.44 -29.22 -26.15
N SER A 179 -11.13 -30.02 -27.20
CA SER A 179 -10.01 -30.96 -27.19
C SER A 179 -8.67 -30.22 -27.13
N GLU A 180 -7.66 -30.88 -26.55
CA GLU A 180 -6.31 -30.30 -26.49
C GLU A 180 -5.78 -30.00 -27.90
N GLY A 181 -5.46 -28.75 -28.16
CA GLY A 181 -4.98 -28.26 -29.46
C GLY A 181 -6.05 -27.74 -30.40
N ALA A 182 -7.33 -27.76 -30.02
CA ALA A 182 -8.37 -27.10 -30.76
C ALA A 182 -8.16 -25.58 -30.79
N LEU A 183 -8.49 -24.97 -31.92
CA LEU A 183 -8.42 -23.52 -32.13
C LEU A 183 -9.82 -22.92 -32.03
N GLN A 184 -9.92 -21.66 -31.58
CA GLN A 184 -11.20 -20.94 -31.50
C GLN A 184 -12.23 -21.68 -30.63
N VAL A 185 -11.75 -22.12 -29.47
CA VAL A 185 -12.55 -22.88 -28.50
C VAL A 185 -13.56 -21.96 -27.82
N ASP A 186 -14.75 -22.44 -27.62
CA ASP A 186 -15.78 -21.84 -26.80
C ASP A 186 -15.79 -22.49 -25.41
N ASP A 187 -15.53 -21.69 -24.38
CA ASP A 187 -15.62 -22.15 -22.99
C ASP A 187 -17.08 -22.18 -22.48
N PHE A 188 -18.03 -21.56 -23.25
CA PHE A 188 -19.45 -21.44 -22.90
C PHE A 188 -20.41 -21.90 -24.01
N PRO A 189 -20.38 -23.14 -24.47
CA PRO A 189 -21.10 -23.62 -25.66
C PRO A 189 -22.65 -23.49 -25.69
N ASP A 190 -23.23 -23.00 -24.63
CA ASP A 190 -24.68 -22.78 -24.49
C ASP A 190 -25.01 -21.30 -24.20
N ASN A 191 -24.01 -20.39 -24.24
CA ASN A 191 -24.18 -18.97 -23.92
C ASN A 191 -23.64 -18.05 -25.02
N PRO A 192 -24.46 -17.64 -25.99
CA PRO A 192 -24.01 -16.86 -27.15
C PRO A 192 -23.49 -15.46 -26.83
N THR A 193 -23.24 -15.16 -25.57
CA THR A 193 -22.68 -13.89 -25.11
C THR A 193 -21.35 -14.05 -24.43
N GLN A 194 -20.88 -15.28 -24.27
CA GLN A 194 -19.57 -15.60 -23.65
C GLN A 194 -18.88 -16.73 -24.44
N TRP A 195 -17.61 -16.64 -24.61
CA TRP A 195 -16.79 -17.64 -25.34
C TRP A 195 -15.39 -17.87 -24.72
N LEU A 196 -15.00 -17.07 -23.74
CA LEU A 196 -13.68 -17.15 -23.10
C LEU A 196 -13.82 -17.07 -21.59
N ASP A 197 -13.14 -17.95 -20.89
CA ASP A 197 -12.97 -18.01 -19.45
C ASP A 197 -11.47 -18.11 -19.18
N THR A 198 -10.83 -16.95 -18.96
CA THR A 198 -9.35 -16.90 -18.88
C THR A 198 -8.80 -17.56 -17.62
N ASP A 199 -9.51 -17.50 -16.51
CA ASP A 199 -9.05 -18.04 -15.23
C ASP A 199 -9.71 -19.36 -14.82
N GLY A 200 -10.79 -19.76 -15.51
CA GLY A 200 -11.40 -21.07 -15.34
C GLY A 200 -12.40 -21.17 -14.20
N ASP A 201 -13.00 -20.08 -13.79
CA ASP A 201 -13.94 -20.05 -12.67
C ASP A 201 -15.40 -20.31 -13.10
N GLY A 202 -15.67 -20.30 -14.39
CA GLY A 202 -16.98 -20.55 -14.99
C GLY A 202 -17.78 -19.28 -15.26
N TRP A 203 -17.17 -18.11 -15.18
CA TRP A 203 -17.73 -16.82 -15.63
C TRP A 203 -16.93 -16.31 -16.83
N GLY A 204 -17.56 -15.53 -17.69
CA GLY A 204 -16.97 -15.19 -18.98
C GLY A 204 -16.43 -13.79 -19.06
N ASP A 205 -15.31 -13.66 -19.80
CA ASP A 205 -14.55 -12.41 -19.93
C ASP A 205 -15.29 -11.30 -20.70
N ASN A 206 -16.35 -11.64 -21.46
CA ASN A 206 -17.05 -10.65 -22.26
C ASN A 206 -18.02 -9.80 -21.41
N ASN A 207 -17.63 -8.56 -21.18
CA ASN A 207 -18.42 -7.58 -20.44
C ASN A 207 -19.23 -6.61 -21.32
N SER A 208 -19.48 -6.96 -22.60
CA SER A 208 -20.23 -6.12 -23.53
C SER A 208 -21.67 -5.93 -23.08
N TYR A 209 -22.28 -4.79 -23.45
CA TYR A 209 -23.67 -4.51 -23.10
C TYR A 209 -24.61 -5.63 -23.54
N GLY A 210 -25.29 -6.26 -22.60
CA GLY A 210 -26.21 -7.36 -22.81
C GLY A 210 -25.61 -8.75 -22.65
N ALA A 211 -24.32 -8.85 -22.37
CA ALA A 211 -23.69 -10.11 -21.99
C ALA A 211 -24.26 -10.62 -20.65
N THR A 212 -24.32 -11.94 -20.55
CA THR A 212 -24.80 -12.66 -19.36
C THR A 212 -23.64 -13.46 -18.78
N GLN A 213 -23.66 -13.77 -17.50
CA GLN A 213 -22.61 -14.54 -16.83
C GLN A 213 -21.23 -13.86 -16.99
N VAL A 214 -21.23 -12.54 -16.80
CA VAL A 214 -20.04 -11.69 -16.94
C VAL A 214 -19.14 -11.89 -15.73
N ASP A 215 -17.84 -11.98 -16.00
CA ASP A 215 -16.79 -11.91 -15.02
C ASP A 215 -16.23 -10.47 -14.97
N ASP A 216 -16.30 -9.86 -13.78
CA ASP A 216 -15.70 -8.56 -13.54
C ASP A 216 -14.18 -8.67 -13.22
N PHE A 217 -13.70 -9.91 -12.96
CA PHE A 217 -12.29 -10.21 -12.59
C PHE A 217 -11.66 -11.33 -13.44
N PRO A 218 -11.52 -11.21 -14.75
CA PRO A 218 -11.10 -12.29 -15.67
C PRO A 218 -9.73 -12.94 -15.45
N LEU A 219 -9.04 -12.61 -14.39
CA LEU A 219 -7.72 -13.16 -14.04
C LEU A 219 -7.68 -13.67 -12.59
N ILE A 220 -8.81 -13.66 -11.88
CA ILE A 220 -8.87 -13.98 -10.44
C ILE A 220 -9.94 -15.05 -10.21
N PRO A 221 -9.62 -16.34 -10.29
CA PRO A 221 -10.60 -17.45 -10.26
C PRO A 221 -11.35 -17.61 -8.92
N SER A 222 -11.23 -16.70 -8.02
CA SER A 222 -11.97 -16.65 -6.77
C SER A 222 -12.89 -15.44 -6.67
N GLN A 223 -12.94 -14.61 -7.71
CA GLN A 223 -13.78 -13.44 -7.80
C GLN A 223 -14.38 -13.35 -9.20
N TYR A 224 -15.67 -13.09 -9.32
CA TYR A 224 -16.35 -12.98 -10.61
C TYR A 224 -17.33 -11.82 -10.66
N ARG A 225 -17.53 -11.14 -9.52
CA ARG A 225 -18.52 -10.07 -9.43
C ARG A 225 -18.02 -8.92 -8.56
N ASP A 226 -18.28 -7.71 -9.03
CA ASP A 226 -18.05 -6.44 -8.37
C ASP A 226 -19.35 -5.65 -8.40
N THR A 227 -20.11 -5.65 -7.29
CA THR A 227 -21.48 -5.10 -7.29
C THR A 227 -21.52 -3.58 -7.25
N ASP A 228 -20.56 -2.95 -6.60
CA ASP A 228 -20.48 -1.50 -6.45
C ASP A 228 -19.42 -0.85 -7.36
N GLY A 229 -18.54 -1.64 -7.96
CA GLY A 229 -17.56 -1.19 -8.94
C GLY A 229 -16.32 -0.55 -8.32
N ASP A 230 -15.96 -0.96 -7.12
CA ASP A 230 -14.81 -0.41 -6.39
C ASP A 230 -13.49 -1.13 -6.70
N GLY A 231 -13.57 -2.26 -7.41
CA GLY A 231 -12.42 -3.06 -7.83
C GLY A 231 -12.09 -4.23 -6.91
N TYR A 232 -12.87 -4.46 -5.87
CA TYR A 232 -12.82 -5.65 -5.01
C TYR A 232 -14.02 -6.55 -5.29
N GLY A 233 -13.80 -7.86 -5.20
CA GLY A 233 -14.87 -8.82 -5.57
C GLY A 233 -15.76 -9.21 -4.41
N ASP A 234 -17.04 -9.41 -4.70
CA ASP A 234 -18.12 -9.71 -3.74
C ASP A 234 -17.88 -10.98 -2.90
N ASP A 235 -17.02 -11.94 -3.34
CA ASP A 235 -16.71 -13.11 -2.53
C ASP A 235 -15.68 -12.79 -1.45
N ILE A 236 -16.16 -12.60 -0.24
CA ILE A 236 -15.35 -12.30 0.94
C ILE A 236 -14.25 -13.34 1.24
N ASN A 237 -14.39 -14.56 0.71
CA ASN A 237 -13.39 -15.61 0.88
C ASN A 237 -12.43 -15.71 -0.32
N GLY A 238 -12.67 -14.95 -1.36
CA GLY A 238 -11.84 -14.86 -2.54
C GLY A 238 -10.57 -14.04 -2.30
N PHE A 239 -9.80 -13.85 -3.37
CA PHE A 239 -8.62 -12.98 -3.33
C PHE A 239 -9.07 -11.53 -3.11
N GLU A 240 -8.56 -10.87 -2.08
CA GLU A 240 -8.92 -9.50 -1.72
C GLU A 240 -10.44 -9.29 -1.68
N GLY A 241 -11.16 -10.22 -1.02
CA GLY A 241 -12.61 -10.22 -0.98
C GLY A 241 -13.19 -8.99 -0.32
N ASP A 242 -14.15 -8.37 -0.99
CA ASP A 242 -14.85 -7.19 -0.53
C ASP A 242 -15.69 -7.48 0.73
N VAL A 243 -15.46 -6.70 1.76
CA VAL A 243 -16.21 -6.78 3.02
C VAL A 243 -17.44 -5.88 2.99
N CYS A 244 -17.44 -4.87 2.14
CA CYS A 244 -18.47 -3.84 2.04
C CYS A 244 -19.09 -3.73 0.62
N PRO A 245 -19.65 -4.81 0.04
CA PRO A 245 -20.02 -4.94 -1.37
C PRO A 245 -21.21 -4.06 -1.82
N LEU A 246 -21.48 -3.01 -1.11
CA LEU A 246 -22.54 -2.05 -1.40
C LEU A 246 -22.10 -0.62 -1.06
N SER A 247 -20.82 -0.33 -1.21
CA SER A 247 -20.28 1.02 -1.06
C SER A 247 -21.02 2.01 -1.99
N THR A 248 -21.08 3.26 -1.60
CA THR A 248 -21.81 4.23 -2.42
C THR A 248 -20.98 4.66 -3.63
N VAL A 249 -21.65 5.03 -4.72
CA VAL A 249 -21.00 5.58 -5.93
C VAL A 249 -20.09 6.78 -5.59
N GLU A 250 -20.44 7.57 -4.58
CA GLU A 250 -19.65 8.73 -4.13
C GLU A 250 -18.35 8.29 -3.45
N GLU A 251 -18.38 7.24 -2.65
CA GLU A 251 -17.23 6.63 -1.99
C GLU A 251 -16.26 6.04 -3.03
N VAL A 252 -16.78 5.22 -3.95
CA VAL A 252 -15.99 4.58 -5.02
C VAL A 252 -15.38 5.61 -5.97
N GLU A 253 -16.17 6.58 -6.48
CA GLU A 253 -15.68 7.62 -7.40
C GLU A 253 -14.64 8.56 -6.77
N SER A 254 -14.69 8.73 -5.44
CA SER A 254 -13.72 9.54 -4.69
C SER A 254 -12.44 8.79 -4.35
N GLY A 255 -12.42 7.47 -4.49
CA GLY A 255 -11.31 6.59 -4.12
C GLY A 255 -11.18 6.37 -2.60
N TRP A 256 -12.25 6.61 -1.86
CA TRP A 256 -12.30 6.45 -0.40
C TRP A 256 -12.56 5.01 0.02
N ILE A 257 -11.74 4.10 -0.48
CA ILE A 257 -11.92 2.66 -0.32
C ILE A 257 -10.67 2.03 0.31
N SER A 258 -10.86 1.35 1.43
CA SER A 258 -9.79 0.72 2.20
C SER A 258 -9.21 -0.53 1.52
N TRP A 259 -7.92 -0.76 1.78
CA TRP A 259 -7.13 -1.84 1.19
C TRP A 259 -6.15 -2.51 2.17
N ALA A 260 -6.02 -2.01 3.40
CA ALA A 260 -5.03 -2.51 4.36
C ALA A 260 -5.63 -3.43 5.43
N ASP A 261 -6.85 -3.15 5.91
CA ASP A 261 -7.53 -3.91 6.95
C ASP A 261 -8.74 -4.70 6.41
N ARG A 262 -9.68 -4.04 5.77
CA ARG A 262 -10.84 -4.58 5.07
C ARG A 262 -10.85 -4.04 3.66
N PHE A 263 -10.95 -4.90 2.68
CA PHE A 263 -11.08 -4.47 1.29
C PHE A 263 -12.49 -3.94 1.01
N GLY A 264 -12.61 -2.90 0.21
CA GLY A 264 -13.88 -2.41 -0.28
C GLY A 264 -14.68 -1.53 0.69
N CYS A 265 -14.15 -1.18 1.86
CA CYS A 265 -14.88 -0.38 2.83
C CYS A 265 -14.50 1.11 2.79
N LEU A 266 -15.35 1.97 3.36
CA LEU A 266 -15.10 3.40 3.42
C LEU A 266 -13.79 3.72 4.18
N ASP A 267 -12.97 4.52 3.56
CA ASP A 267 -11.72 5.07 4.06
C ASP A 267 -11.67 6.56 3.70
N SER A 268 -11.91 7.42 4.69
CA SER A 268 -12.14 8.84 4.42
C SER A 268 -10.89 9.65 4.11
N ASP A 269 -9.73 9.23 4.60
CA ASP A 269 -8.47 9.94 4.43
C ASP A 269 -7.49 9.23 3.50
N MET A 270 -7.83 8.01 3.03
CA MET A 270 -7.10 7.22 2.04
C MET A 270 -5.76 6.66 2.55
N ASP A 271 -5.65 6.38 3.82
CA ASP A 271 -4.46 5.74 4.38
C ASP A 271 -4.46 4.21 4.22
N GLY A 272 -5.58 3.64 3.79
CA GLY A 272 -5.79 2.22 3.53
C GLY A 272 -6.55 1.48 4.62
N PHE A 273 -6.75 2.08 5.78
CA PHE A 273 -7.54 1.51 6.85
C PHE A 273 -8.99 2.00 6.80
N SER A 274 -9.91 1.09 7.06
CA SER A 274 -11.34 1.41 6.96
C SER A 274 -11.82 2.19 8.17
N ASN A 275 -12.74 3.13 7.91
CA ASN A 275 -13.44 3.86 8.98
C ASN A 275 -14.14 2.89 9.94
N PRO A 276 -14.26 3.22 11.22
CA PRO A 276 -15.00 2.40 12.18
C PRO A 276 -16.50 2.38 11.89
N ASP A 277 -17.13 1.25 12.19
CA ASP A 277 -18.59 1.07 12.13
C ASP A 277 -19.12 0.31 13.37
N ASP A 278 -20.42 -0.02 13.41
CA ASP A 278 -21.05 -0.72 14.55
C ASP A 278 -20.44 -2.09 14.88
N TRP A 279 -19.69 -2.71 13.96
CA TRP A 279 -19.14 -4.05 14.06
C TRP A 279 -17.62 -4.09 13.92
N TRP A 280 -17.05 -3.02 13.41
CA TRP A 280 -15.63 -2.83 13.18
C TRP A 280 -15.18 -1.56 13.88
N ILE A 281 -14.76 -1.75 15.13
CA ILE A 281 -14.44 -0.65 16.03
C ILE A 281 -12.99 -0.21 15.89
N SER A 282 -12.74 1.06 16.21
CA SER A 282 -11.40 1.66 16.17
C SER A 282 -10.40 0.92 17.03
N HIS A 283 -9.15 0.97 16.63
CA HIS A 283 -8.03 0.62 17.49
C HIS A 283 -8.04 1.51 18.76
N PRO A 284 -7.71 1.00 19.97
CA PRO A 284 -7.15 -0.33 20.27
C PRO A 284 -8.20 -1.43 20.55
N ASP A 285 -9.47 -1.08 20.73
CA ASP A 285 -10.52 -2.05 21.03
C ASP A 285 -10.89 -2.95 19.82
N GLY A 286 -10.53 -2.54 18.61
CA GLY A 286 -10.72 -3.24 17.34
C GLY A 286 -9.55 -3.05 16.39
N PHE A 287 -9.85 -3.04 15.09
CA PHE A 287 -8.84 -2.93 14.03
C PHE A 287 -9.16 -1.83 13.02
N ALA A 288 -10.30 -1.14 13.15
CA ALA A 288 -10.62 0.00 12.31
C ALA A 288 -9.68 1.15 12.59
N ASP A 289 -9.60 2.04 11.63
CA ASP A 289 -8.87 3.29 11.75
C ASP A 289 -9.29 4.08 13.00
N ALA A 290 -8.31 4.49 13.78
CA ALA A 290 -8.52 5.32 14.97
C ALA A 290 -8.63 6.81 14.61
N PHE A 291 -8.16 7.23 13.44
CA PHE A 291 -8.08 8.62 13.00
C PHE A 291 -8.65 8.85 11.58
N PRO A 292 -9.92 8.57 11.31
CA PRO A 292 -10.52 8.56 9.97
C PRO A 292 -10.47 9.85 9.14
N ASP A 293 -9.81 10.87 9.63
CA ASP A 293 -9.62 12.16 8.97
C ASP A 293 -8.11 12.53 8.87
N ASP A 294 -7.19 11.60 9.21
CA ASP A 294 -5.74 11.86 9.24
C ASP A 294 -4.93 10.77 8.54
N GLU A 295 -4.63 10.95 7.25
CA GLU A 295 -3.88 10.03 6.39
C GLU A 295 -2.52 9.55 6.94
N SER A 296 -2.05 10.13 8.01
CA SER A 296 -0.76 9.80 8.63
C SER A 296 -0.89 8.88 9.85
N GLN A 297 -2.09 8.62 10.33
CA GLN A 297 -2.36 7.88 11.56
C GLN A 297 -3.54 6.92 11.37
N TRP A 298 -3.41 5.69 11.87
CA TRP A 298 -4.49 4.67 11.83
C TRP A 298 -4.61 3.83 13.11
N HIS A 299 -3.60 3.83 13.95
CA HIS A 299 -3.60 3.12 15.23
C HIS A 299 -3.40 4.07 16.39
N ASP A 300 -4.06 3.78 17.52
CA ASP A 300 -3.89 4.42 18.82
C ASP A 300 -3.83 3.29 19.86
N THR A 301 -2.63 2.89 20.26
CA THR A 301 -2.45 1.69 21.09
C THR A 301 -2.87 1.87 22.53
N ASP A 302 -2.82 3.07 23.07
CA ASP A 302 -3.14 3.34 24.47
C ASP A 302 -4.38 4.23 24.66
N ASP A 303 -5.06 4.61 23.54
CA ASP A 303 -6.33 5.35 23.52
C ASP A 303 -6.22 6.78 24.10
N ASP A 304 -5.10 7.43 23.85
CA ASP A 304 -4.86 8.78 24.35
C ASP A 304 -5.18 9.89 23.34
N GLY A 305 -5.47 9.51 22.09
CA GLY A 305 -5.83 10.41 21.00
C GLY A 305 -4.63 10.92 20.20
N TYR A 306 -3.45 10.32 20.37
CA TYR A 306 -2.29 10.50 19.51
C TYR A 306 -2.00 9.19 18.78
N GLY A 307 -1.64 9.28 17.50
CA GLY A 307 -1.47 8.09 16.69
C GLY A 307 -0.07 7.48 16.79
N ASP A 308 0.00 6.16 16.68
CA ASP A 308 1.23 5.38 16.86
C ASP A 308 2.33 5.71 15.86
N ASN A 309 2.00 6.34 14.71
CA ASN A 309 2.96 6.60 13.66
C ASN A 309 3.76 7.87 13.95
N LEU A 310 5.08 7.76 13.97
CA LEU A 310 5.98 8.91 13.98
C LEU A 310 6.30 9.41 12.58
N GLU A 311 6.29 8.52 11.60
CA GLU A 311 6.55 8.77 10.18
C GLU A 311 5.59 7.94 9.33
N TYR A 312 5.14 8.45 8.19
CA TYR A 312 4.34 7.73 7.19
C TYR A 312 4.89 7.93 5.78
N PHE A 313 4.52 7.03 4.86
CA PHE A 313 4.96 7.09 3.47
C PHE A 313 3.83 7.63 2.59
N ASP A 314 3.98 8.83 2.02
CA ASP A 314 2.97 9.51 1.21
C ASP A 314 2.86 9.02 -0.25
N GLY A 315 3.51 7.89 -0.58
CA GLY A 315 3.61 7.35 -1.94
C GLY A 315 4.86 7.81 -2.70
N GLU A 316 5.56 8.85 -2.26
CA GLU A 316 6.79 9.35 -2.86
C GLU A 316 7.95 9.41 -1.86
N THR A 317 7.70 9.86 -0.64
CA THR A 317 8.73 10.07 0.40
C THR A 317 8.19 9.74 1.80
N TRP A 318 9.10 9.45 2.74
CA TRP A 318 8.76 9.40 4.15
C TRP A 318 8.59 10.80 4.71
N ARG A 319 7.50 11.02 5.46
CA ARG A 319 7.15 12.28 6.14
C ARG A 319 6.91 12.02 7.62
N GLU A 320 7.11 13.05 8.45
CA GLU A 320 6.66 13.01 9.83
C GLU A 320 5.12 12.94 9.87
N ALA A 321 4.60 12.00 10.64
CA ALA A 321 3.17 11.90 10.87
C ALA A 321 2.69 13.07 11.73
N TRP A 322 1.46 13.48 11.52
CA TRP A 322 0.90 14.56 12.31
C TRP A 322 0.58 14.06 13.72
N ARG A 323 1.15 14.69 14.75
CA ARG A 323 0.97 14.31 16.17
C ARG A 323 1.26 12.85 16.48
N GLY A 324 2.33 12.32 15.90
CA GLY A 324 2.77 10.96 16.22
C GLY A 324 3.10 10.79 17.69
N ASP A 325 2.55 9.73 18.30
CA ASP A 325 2.76 9.43 19.72
C ASP A 325 4.20 9.01 20.01
N GLY A 326 4.82 9.73 20.91
CA GLY A 326 6.17 9.42 21.42
C GLY A 326 6.19 8.34 22.51
N CYS A 327 5.03 7.90 23.01
CA CYS A 327 4.86 6.97 24.12
C CYS A 327 3.78 5.90 23.89
N VAL A 328 3.67 5.40 22.70
CA VAL A 328 2.70 4.46 22.08
C VAL A 328 1.98 3.43 23.00
N ALA A 329 2.46 3.15 24.18
CA ALA A 329 1.88 2.15 25.08
C ALA A 329 1.57 2.72 26.47
N THR A 330 1.54 4.05 26.61
CA THR A 330 1.37 4.70 27.91
C THR A 330 0.63 6.01 27.71
N GLU A 331 -0.67 6.02 27.99
CA GLU A 331 -1.53 7.21 27.90
C GLU A 331 -0.85 8.49 28.38
N GLY A 332 -0.91 9.53 27.58
CA GLY A 332 -0.35 10.82 27.92
C GLY A 332 -1.04 11.98 27.22
N ASN A 333 -0.67 13.20 27.60
CA ASN A 333 -1.28 14.40 27.07
C ASN A 333 -0.27 15.51 26.77
N SER A 334 1.04 15.17 26.78
CA SER A 334 2.07 16.11 26.38
C SER A 334 1.96 16.48 24.91
N ALA A 335 2.30 17.72 24.58
CA ALA A 335 2.08 18.28 23.24
C ALA A 335 3.18 19.28 22.81
N MET A 336 4.23 19.44 23.60
CA MET A 336 5.28 20.42 23.35
C MET A 336 6.62 19.81 22.96
N ASP A 337 7.00 18.66 23.55
CA ASP A 337 8.24 17.96 23.26
C ASP A 337 8.01 16.62 22.55
N ARG A 338 7.24 15.73 23.15
CA ARG A 338 6.76 14.47 22.59
C ARG A 338 5.26 14.40 22.78
N TRP A 339 4.56 14.21 21.70
CA TRP A 339 3.11 14.03 21.75
C TRP A 339 2.74 12.72 22.46
N GLY A 340 1.61 12.67 23.13
CA GLY A 340 1.08 11.44 23.71
C GLY A 340 1.86 10.86 24.90
N CYS A 341 2.82 11.57 25.47
CA CYS A 341 3.55 11.07 26.62
C CYS A 341 2.96 11.58 27.95
N PRO A 342 3.16 10.85 29.07
CA PRO A 342 2.74 11.31 30.38
C PRO A 342 3.21 12.74 30.68
N ASP A 343 2.28 13.56 31.11
CA ASP A 343 2.46 14.95 31.53
C ASP A 343 1.67 15.12 32.82
N SER A 344 2.34 15.06 33.97
CA SER A 344 1.69 14.95 35.28
C SER A 344 1.00 16.23 35.75
N ASP A 345 1.43 17.39 35.29
CA ASP A 345 0.87 18.67 35.70
C ASP A 345 0.09 19.41 34.61
N GLY A 346 0.18 18.94 33.35
CA GLY A 346 -0.61 19.46 32.24
C GLY A 346 -0.05 20.73 31.61
N ASP A 347 1.26 20.96 31.66
CA ASP A 347 1.87 22.12 31.03
C ASP A 347 2.25 21.88 29.54
N GLY A 348 2.12 20.65 29.08
CA GLY A 348 2.38 20.21 27.72
C GLY A 348 3.73 19.58 27.50
N TRP A 349 4.64 19.59 28.49
CA TRP A 349 5.93 18.92 28.42
C TRP A 349 5.86 17.54 29.08
N SER A 350 6.55 16.55 28.47
CA SER A 350 6.47 15.17 28.94
C SER A 350 7.31 14.95 30.21
N ASP A 351 6.80 14.11 31.10
CA ASP A 351 7.52 13.64 32.28
C ASP A 351 8.85 12.99 31.91
N PRO A 352 9.91 13.16 32.69
CA PRO A 352 11.21 12.54 32.41
C PRO A 352 11.17 11.03 32.64
N THR A 353 11.93 10.31 31.78
CA THR A 353 12.15 8.88 31.90
C THR A 353 13.64 8.55 31.92
N THR A 354 13.99 7.26 32.05
CA THR A 354 15.39 6.84 32.00
C THR A 354 16.09 7.10 30.67
N HIS A 355 15.31 7.31 29.60
CA HIS A 355 15.82 7.52 28.24
C HIS A 355 15.47 8.91 27.67
N TRP A 356 14.54 9.59 28.33
CA TRP A 356 14.17 10.95 28.02
C TRP A 356 14.35 11.80 29.27
N LEU A 357 15.48 12.47 29.34
CA LEU A 357 15.92 13.14 30.55
C LEU A 357 15.33 14.54 30.65
N ALA A 358 15.10 14.97 31.89
CA ALA A 358 14.77 16.36 32.17
C ALA A 358 15.89 17.32 31.75
N SER A 359 15.53 18.56 31.46
CA SER A 359 16.48 19.65 31.30
C SER A 359 17.36 19.79 32.58
N PRO A 360 18.67 20.07 32.46
CA PRO A 360 19.44 20.38 31.25
C PRO A 360 20.02 19.16 30.54
N GLY A 361 19.82 17.95 31.05
CA GLY A 361 20.37 16.71 30.48
C GLY A 361 19.60 16.21 29.25
N GLY A 362 18.40 16.68 29.03
CA GLY A 362 17.49 16.36 27.97
C GLY A 362 16.45 17.46 27.74
N MET A 363 15.30 17.10 27.20
CA MET A 363 14.22 18.04 26.87
C MET A 363 12.93 17.77 27.64
N ALA A 364 12.87 16.70 28.44
CA ALA A 364 11.71 16.43 29.28
C ALA A 364 11.53 17.51 30.36
N ASP A 365 10.33 17.56 30.89
CA ASP A 365 9.98 18.46 31.97
C ASP A 365 10.90 18.28 33.19
N ALA A 366 11.46 19.37 33.64
CA ALA A 366 12.30 19.39 34.83
C ALA A 366 11.49 19.44 36.14
N TRP A 367 10.23 19.84 36.07
CA TRP A 367 9.31 19.95 37.22
C TRP A 367 7.95 19.30 36.96
N PRO A 368 7.82 17.99 36.87
CA PRO A 368 6.57 17.26 36.56
C PRO A 368 5.41 17.48 37.54
N GLY A 369 5.43 18.46 38.33
CA GLY A 369 4.37 18.83 39.28
C GLY A 369 4.19 20.33 39.43
N ASP A 370 4.79 21.13 38.55
CA ASP A 370 4.67 22.58 38.54
C ASP A 370 4.37 23.09 37.13
N VAL A 371 3.08 23.15 36.76
CA VAL A 371 2.53 23.63 35.49
C VAL A 371 3.11 24.97 34.98
N THR A 372 3.93 25.62 35.78
CA THR A 372 4.51 26.93 35.45
C THR A 372 5.98 26.87 35.10
N GLN A 373 6.63 25.71 35.24
CA GLN A 373 8.05 25.51 34.96
C GLN A 373 8.29 24.16 34.29
N TRP A 374 9.10 24.11 33.23
CA TRP A 374 9.42 22.90 32.46
C TRP A 374 10.89 22.78 32.06
N HIS A 375 11.63 23.89 31.96
CA HIS A 375 13.04 23.85 31.60
C HIS A 375 13.93 24.45 32.69
N ASP A 376 15.08 23.83 32.88
CA ASP A 376 16.19 24.29 33.69
C ASP A 376 17.48 24.19 32.84
N ARG A 377 17.76 25.22 32.06
CA ARG A 377 18.81 25.17 31.04
C ARG A 377 20.20 25.05 31.63
N ASP A 378 20.45 25.71 32.75
CA ASP A 378 21.76 25.73 33.39
C ASP A 378 21.90 24.75 34.54
N GLY A 379 20.82 24.14 35.00
CA GLY A 379 20.82 23.05 35.97
C GLY A 379 20.96 23.51 37.43
N ASP A 380 20.59 24.72 37.76
CA ASP A 380 20.70 25.25 39.11
C ASP A 380 19.49 24.94 40.01
N GLY A 381 18.42 24.32 39.41
CA GLY A 381 17.21 23.95 40.11
C GLY A 381 16.15 25.05 40.13
N ARG A 382 16.22 25.99 39.19
CA ARG A 382 15.24 27.04 38.98
C ARG A 382 14.74 27.02 37.53
N GLY A 383 13.50 27.39 37.34
CA GLY A 383 12.87 27.26 36.01
C GLY A 383 13.02 28.49 35.15
N ASP A 384 13.30 28.23 33.87
CA ASP A 384 13.54 29.25 32.84
C ASP A 384 12.32 30.16 32.57
N ASN A 385 11.10 29.73 32.93
CA ASN A 385 9.90 30.53 32.71
C ASN A 385 9.84 31.72 33.70
N PRO A 386 10.00 32.96 33.22
CA PRO A 386 10.07 34.14 34.10
C PRO A 386 8.75 34.48 34.80
N ARG A 387 7.68 33.77 34.46
CA ARG A 387 6.35 33.94 35.07
C ARG A 387 5.96 32.81 36.01
N GLY A 388 6.77 31.76 36.04
CA GLY A 388 6.57 30.57 36.85
C GLY A 388 6.92 30.79 38.31
N THR A 389 6.59 29.80 39.12
CA THR A 389 7.08 29.73 40.51
C THR A 389 8.59 29.52 40.49
N THR A 390 9.32 30.10 41.39
CA THR A 390 10.80 30.00 41.43
C THR A 390 11.52 30.34 40.12
N ALA A 391 11.02 31.36 39.40
CA ALA A 391 11.58 31.75 38.12
C ALA A 391 13.06 32.12 38.21
N ASP A 392 13.85 31.57 37.27
CA ASP A 392 15.24 31.96 37.11
C ASP A 392 15.33 33.29 36.32
N VAL A 393 16.13 34.21 36.82
CA VAL A 393 16.41 35.49 36.17
C VAL A 393 17.66 35.40 35.27
N CYS A 394 18.48 34.38 35.49
CA CYS A 394 19.75 34.17 34.79
C CYS A 394 19.83 32.77 34.12
N PRO A 395 18.87 32.36 33.25
CA PRO A 395 18.65 30.98 32.79
C PRO A 395 19.80 30.35 32.00
N ASP A 396 20.87 31.04 31.78
CA ASP A 396 22.07 30.54 31.07
C ASP A 396 23.29 30.43 31.97
N VAL A 397 23.18 30.79 33.26
CA VAL A 397 24.31 30.88 34.21
C VAL A 397 23.88 30.33 35.58
N PRO A 398 24.29 29.11 35.93
CA PRO A 398 23.90 28.50 37.21
C PRO A 398 24.20 29.41 38.40
N GLY A 399 23.24 29.59 39.28
CA GLY A 399 23.39 30.46 40.41
C GLY A 399 22.61 30.04 41.66
N THR A 400 23.05 30.56 42.81
CA THR A 400 22.47 30.29 44.12
C THR A 400 21.75 31.49 44.70
N SER A 401 21.76 32.63 43.99
CA SER A 401 21.15 33.88 44.46
C SER A 401 19.66 33.75 44.72
N GLN A 402 19.15 34.50 45.66
CA GLN A 402 17.75 34.47 46.12
C GLN A 402 17.01 35.73 45.67
N GLY A 403 15.70 35.58 45.43
CA GLY A 403 14.90 36.73 45.10
C GLY A 403 14.54 37.61 46.31
N PRO A 404 13.91 38.78 46.06
CA PRO A 404 13.61 39.77 47.11
C PRO A 404 12.73 39.26 48.27
N THR A 405 11.92 38.23 48.01
CA THR A 405 11.06 37.60 49.02
C THR A 405 11.79 36.70 49.99
N ALA A 406 13.03 36.28 49.62
CA ALA A 406 13.90 35.45 50.44
C ALA A 406 15.10 36.19 50.98
N GLY A 407 15.19 37.51 50.73
CA GLY A 407 16.24 38.37 51.28
C GLY A 407 17.38 38.73 50.31
N GLY A 408 17.32 38.27 49.03
CA GLY A 408 18.26 38.59 47.96
C GLY A 408 17.72 39.66 46.98
N ASP A 409 18.28 39.71 45.77
CA ASP A 409 17.91 40.65 44.73
C ASP A 409 17.19 39.98 43.55
N ARG A 410 17.63 38.84 43.08
CA ARG A 410 17.11 38.06 41.94
C ARG A 410 17.38 36.56 42.14
N TRP A 411 16.51 35.76 41.57
CA TRP A 411 16.61 34.32 41.66
C TRP A 411 17.55 33.74 40.57
N GLY A 412 18.35 32.72 40.91
CA GLY A 412 19.08 31.89 39.94
C GLY A 412 20.31 32.54 39.32
N CYS A 413 20.80 33.65 39.83
CA CYS A 413 21.99 34.26 39.29
C CYS A 413 23.25 33.86 40.08
N HIS A 414 24.41 34.03 39.46
CA HIS A 414 25.66 33.73 40.08
C HIS A 414 25.85 34.52 41.39
N ASP A 415 26.20 33.83 42.43
CA ASP A 415 26.36 34.32 43.78
C ASP A 415 27.66 33.71 44.33
N THR A 416 28.73 34.47 44.26
CA THR A 416 30.07 33.96 44.52
C THR A 416 30.32 33.61 45.98
N ASP A 417 29.77 34.37 46.93
CA ASP A 417 30.00 34.19 48.36
C ASP A 417 28.85 33.49 49.08
N GLY A 418 27.68 33.33 48.42
CA GLY A 418 26.56 32.54 48.93
C GLY A 418 25.67 33.28 49.94
N ASP A 419 25.66 34.59 49.93
CA ASP A 419 24.84 35.39 50.83
C ASP A 419 23.39 35.55 50.37
N GLY A 420 23.11 35.15 49.14
CA GLY A 420 21.80 35.22 48.51
C GLY A 420 21.61 36.40 47.57
N TRP A 421 22.54 37.32 47.48
CA TRP A 421 22.57 38.36 46.46
C TRP A 421 23.35 37.92 45.23
N SER A 422 22.93 38.33 44.07
CA SER A 422 23.70 38.04 42.86
C SER A 422 24.92 38.91 42.75
N ASP A 423 26.05 38.39 42.20
CA ASP A 423 27.27 39.18 41.97
C ASP A 423 26.99 40.51 41.26
N GLN A 424 25.95 40.57 40.44
CA GLN A 424 25.58 41.80 39.72
C GLN A 424 24.82 42.81 40.60
N GLY A 425 24.08 42.32 41.55
CA GLY A 425 23.30 43.14 42.50
C GLY A 425 24.06 43.44 43.77
N ASP A 426 25.04 42.61 44.08
CA ASP A 426 25.91 42.73 45.26
C ASP A 426 27.04 43.74 45.02
N LYS A 427 27.26 44.56 46.03
CA LYS A 427 28.38 45.49 46.05
C LYS A 427 29.66 44.88 46.57
N PHE A 428 29.53 43.72 47.23
CA PHE A 428 30.63 43.01 47.86
C PHE A 428 30.65 41.51 47.50
N PRO A 429 30.78 41.12 46.22
CA PRO A 429 30.59 39.76 45.73
C PRO A 429 31.51 38.68 46.30
N HIS A 430 32.31 38.97 47.25
CA HIS A 430 33.24 38.04 47.93
C HIS A 430 33.13 38.11 49.45
N GLU A 431 32.15 38.84 49.97
CA GLU A 431 31.97 39.06 51.38
C GLU A 431 30.56 38.68 51.82
N PRO A 432 30.28 37.46 52.31
CA PRO A 432 28.96 36.91 52.54
C PRO A 432 28.15 37.58 53.64
N THR A 433 28.66 38.64 54.25
CA THR A 433 27.96 39.40 55.27
C THR A 433 27.59 40.79 54.81
N GLN A 434 27.96 41.19 53.61
CA GLN A 434 27.71 42.50 53.03
C GLN A 434 27.20 42.38 51.59
N TRP A 435 26.14 43.11 51.22
CA TRP A 435 25.58 43.08 49.86
C TRP A 435 25.19 44.46 49.32
N ARG A 436 25.22 45.46 50.20
CA ARG A 436 24.78 46.80 49.86
C ARG A 436 25.72 47.84 50.38
N ASP A 437 25.93 48.91 49.65
CA ASP A 437 26.68 50.09 49.96
C ASP A 437 25.90 51.30 49.41
N LEU A 438 25.07 51.91 50.28
CA LEU A 438 24.09 52.91 49.86
C LEU A 438 24.71 54.25 49.50
N ASP A 439 25.78 54.64 50.22
CA ASP A 439 26.44 55.94 50.03
C ASP A 439 27.71 55.83 49.15
N GLY A 440 28.19 54.62 48.88
CA GLY A 440 29.25 54.34 47.95
C GLY A 440 30.65 54.64 48.49
N ASP A 441 30.87 54.42 49.76
CA ASP A 441 32.16 54.69 50.39
C ASP A 441 33.05 53.47 50.49
N GLY A 442 32.50 52.26 50.24
CA GLY A 442 33.22 51.01 50.25
C GLY A 442 33.04 50.17 51.49
N PHE A 443 32.26 50.61 52.46
CA PHE A 443 31.86 49.84 53.65
C PHE A 443 30.38 49.35 53.44
N GLY A 444 30.05 48.19 53.94
CA GLY A 444 28.75 47.62 53.72
C GLY A 444 27.69 48.03 54.71
N ASP A 445 26.46 48.26 54.21
CA ASP A 445 25.32 48.76 55.04
C ASP A 445 24.94 47.84 56.21
N ASN A 446 25.33 46.54 56.19
CA ASN A 446 25.07 45.64 57.30
C ASN A 446 26.06 45.89 58.44
N SER A 447 25.59 46.60 59.43
CA SER A 447 26.45 46.95 60.61
C SER A 447 26.92 45.75 61.43
N ASP A 448 26.28 44.59 61.30
CA ASP A 448 26.66 43.33 61.97
C ASP A 448 27.61 42.47 61.12
N GLY A 449 27.84 42.86 59.86
CA GLY A 449 28.72 42.18 58.93
C GLY A 449 30.19 42.55 59.09
N HIS A 450 31.02 41.89 58.24
CA HIS A 450 32.42 42.26 58.19
C HIS A 450 32.60 43.69 57.69
N GLU A 451 33.37 44.49 58.40
CA GLU A 451 33.58 45.89 58.07
C GLU A 451 32.27 46.67 57.85
N GLY A 452 31.23 46.37 58.68
CA GLY A 452 29.92 47.01 58.59
C GLY A 452 30.00 48.52 58.82
N ASP A 453 29.31 49.26 57.89
CA ASP A 453 29.23 50.70 57.93
C ASP A 453 28.41 51.18 59.15
N ALA A 454 28.95 51.98 59.96
CA ALA A 454 28.31 52.62 61.11
C ALA A 454 27.50 53.86 60.69
N CYS A 455 27.71 54.39 59.50
CA CYS A 455 27.09 55.59 58.96
C CYS A 455 26.48 55.37 57.54
N PRO A 456 25.64 54.37 57.29
CA PRO A 456 25.28 53.88 55.94
C PRO A 456 24.48 54.84 55.03
N ASN A 457 24.35 56.07 55.41
CA ASN A 457 23.73 57.11 54.60
C ASN A 457 24.61 58.34 54.43
N GLU A 458 25.83 58.31 54.94
CA GLU A 458 26.75 59.41 54.88
C GLU A 458 28.17 58.91 54.56
N ARG A 459 28.58 59.15 53.33
CA ARG A 459 29.89 58.72 52.83
C ARG A 459 31.08 59.13 53.75
N GLY A 460 31.79 58.16 54.19
CA GLY A 460 32.96 58.40 55.10
C GLY A 460 34.17 57.56 54.75
N GLN A 461 35.24 57.82 55.49
CA GLN A 461 36.52 57.10 55.32
C GLN A 461 37.14 56.67 56.65
N SER A 462 36.41 56.86 57.73
CA SER A 462 36.89 56.39 59.04
C SER A 462 36.98 54.87 59.13
N PHE A 463 38.03 54.37 59.80
CA PHE A 463 38.25 52.92 59.91
C PHE A 463 38.84 52.48 61.26
N PHE A 464 39.02 53.38 62.20
CA PHE A 464 39.54 53.01 63.52
C PHE A 464 38.50 52.90 64.62
N ASP A 465 37.53 53.79 64.64
CA ASP A 465 36.41 53.83 65.64
C ASP A 465 35.07 53.31 65.05
N ARG A 466 34.57 53.97 64.12
CA ARG A 466 33.34 53.59 63.34
C ARG A 466 33.68 53.57 61.87
N LEU A 467 33.52 52.44 61.29
CA LEU A 467 33.77 52.28 59.87
C LEU A 467 32.75 53.12 59.03
N GLY A 468 33.20 53.69 57.94
CA GLY A 468 32.32 54.34 56.99
C GLY A 468 31.72 55.68 57.43
N CYS A 469 32.16 56.21 58.55
CA CYS A 469 31.66 57.52 58.97
C CYS A 469 32.57 58.65 58.46
N ARG A 470 32.07 59.86 58.50
CA ARG A 470 32.77 61.03 58.04
C ARG A 470 34.10 61.20 58.86
N ASP A 471 35.10 61.40 58.11
CA ASP A 471 36.50 61.69 58.61
C ASP A 471 37.01 62.87 57.76
N SER A 472 37.02 64.03 58.30
CA SER A 472 37.25 65.27 57.58
C SER A 472 38.73 65.52 57.25
N ASP A 473 39.66 64.98 58.00
CA ASP A 473 41.15 65.19 57.79
C ASP A 473 41.85 63.92 57.31
N GLY A 474 41.14 62.77 57.33
CA GLY A 474 41.67 61.52 56.77
C GLY A 474 42.67 60.80 57.69
N ASP A 475 42.54 60.90 58.98
CA ASP A 475 43.36 60.17 59.94
C ASP A 475 42.83 58.81 60.36
N GLY A 476 41.59 58.50 59.98
CA GLY A 476 40.93 57.21 60.21
C GLY A 476 39.96 57.22 61.37
N TRP A 477 39.87 58.30 62.15
CA TRP A 477 38.92 58.48 63.23
C TRP A 477 37.68 59.27 62.70
N SER A 478 36.50 58.94 63.18
CA SER A 478 35.28 59.61 62.66
C SER A 478 35.06 60.98 63.32
N ASP A 479 34.60 61.95 62.56
CA ASP A 479 34.12 63.24 63.06
C ASP A 479 33.07 63.05 64.17
N PRO A 480 33.08 63.92 65.23
CA PRO A 480 32.06 63.84 66.27
C PRO A 480 30.66 64.19 65.76
N SER A 481 29.67 63.54 66.34
CA SER A 481 28.27 63.79 66.08
C SER A 481 27.44 63.84 67.36
N GLN A 482 26.07 64.11 67.25
CA GLN A 482 25.23 64.20 68.43
C GLN A 482 25.25 62.96 69.35
N ASN A 483 25.44 61.80 68.74
CA ASN A 483 25.41 60.51 69.44
C ASN A 483 26.80 59.83 69.53
N TRP A 484 27.80 60.44 68.97
CA TRP A 484 29.18 59.97 69.01
C TRP A 484 30.10 61.12 69.31
N LEU A 485 30.44 61.19 70.53
CA LEU A 485 31.17 62.34 71.07
C LEU A 485 32.65 62.17 70.87
N ALA A 486 33.38 63.29 70.80
CA ALA A 486 34.83 63.34 70.80
C ALA A 486 35.39 62.86 72.11
N SER A 487 36.65 62.42 72.09
CA SER A 487 37.46 62.19 73.31
C SER A 487 37.44 63.45 74.16
N PRO A 488 37.39 63.34 75.51
CA PRO A 488 37.34 62.11 76.31
C PRO A 488 35.96 61.56 76.61
N TRP A 489 34.92 62.24 76.17
CA TRP A 489 33.50 61.86 76.46
C TRP A 489 32.99 60.75 75.51
N GLY A 490 33.69 60.49 74.46
CA GLY A 490 33.42 59.49 73.48
C GLY A 490 34.70 59.00 72.83
N GLN A 491 34.56 58.43 71.63
CA GLN A 491 35.65 57.85 70.84
C GLN A 491 35.80 58.54 69.47
N ALA A 492 35.02 59.58 69.18
CA ALA A 492 35.20 60.36 67.97
C ALA A 492 36.46 61.20 68.02
N ASP A 493 36.88 61.60 66.82
CA ASP A 493 38.03 62.51 66.69
C ASP A 493 37.77 63.86 67.42
N ALA A 494 38.68 64.17 68.32
CA ALA A 494 38.64 65.44 69.01
C ALA A 494 39.12 66.63 68.18
N PHE A 495 39.88 66.35 67.10
CA PHE A 495 40.46 67.35 66.20
C PHE A 495 40.14 67.14 64.71
N PRO A 496 38.93 67.19 64.28
CA PRO A 496 38.48 66.83 62.90
C PRO A 496 39.10 67.61 61.72
N THR A 497 40.10 68.34 61.96
CA THR A 497 40.88 69.14 60.99
C THR A 497 42.34 68.99 61.12
N ASP A 498 42.80 68.17 62.06
CA ASP A 498 44.29 67.93 62.29
C ASP A 498 44.59 66.44 62.20
N ARG A 499 44.96 65.98 61.04
CA ARG A 499 45.25 64.58 60.71
C ARG A 499 46.24 63.84 61.67
N LEU A 500 46.92 64.55 62.51
CA LEU A 500 47.90 63.99 63.42
C LEU A 500 47.44 63.95 64.88
N GLN A 501 46.16 64.39 65.14
CA GLN A 501 45.52 64.43 66.46
C GLN A 501 44.10 63.90 66.40
N TRP A 502 43.76 63.04 67.35
CA TRP A 502 42.39 62.48 67.42
C TRP A 502 41.87 62.33 68.88
N GLU A 503 42.72 62.44 69.83
CA GLU A 503 42.40 62.26 71.24
C GLU A 503 42.83 63.50 72.06
N ASP A 504 41.94 63.90 72.97
CA ASP A 504 42.12 65.00 73.94
C ASP A 504 41.54 64.51 75.27
N SER A 505 42.40 63.94 76.12
CA SER A 505 41.98 63.24 77.32
C SER A 505 41.53 64.17 78.43
N ASP A 506 41.99 65.43 78.46
CA ASP A 506 41.74 66.37 79.51
C ASP A 506 40.96 67.62 79.07
N GLU A 507 40.55 67.72 77.79
CA GLU A 507 39.71 68.77 77.16
C GLU A 507 40.40 70.18 77.17
N ASP A 508 41.66 70.23 77.06
CA ASP A 508 42.31 71.53 77.04
C ASP A 508 42.52 72.10 75.64
N GLY A 509 42.18 71.34 74.56
CA GLY A 509 42.27 71.71 73.16
C GLY A 509 43.62 71.47 72.54
N PHE A 510 44.50 70.69 73.23
CA PHE A 510 45.71 70.15 72.67
C PHE A 510 45.60 68.63 72.61
N GLY A 511 46.19 68.02 71.60
CA GLY A 511 45.96 66.60 71.34
C GLY A 511 47.07 65.73 71.97
N ASP A 512 46.62 64.54 72.43
CA ASP A 512 47.49 63.60 73.19
C ASP A 512 48.52 62.90 72.29
N VAL A 513 48.39 63.00 70.96
CA VAL A 513 49.27 62.34 70.05
C VAL A 513 50.61 63.08 69.93
N PRO A 514 51.73 62.45 70.26
CA PRO A 514 53.06 63.13 70.40
C PRO A 514 53.62 63.77 69.14
N MET A 515 53.04 63.42 67.92
CA MET A 515 53.45 63.89 66.61
C MET A 515 52.63 65.00 66.05
N GLY A 516 51.51 65.38 66.63
CA GLY A 516 50.58 66.40 66.14
C GLY A 516 51.15 67.82 66.28
N ALA A 517 50.54 68.75 65.51
CA ALA A 517 50.97 70.14 65.53
C ALA A 517 50.61 70.90 66.80
N LYS A 518 49.54 70.51 67.48
CA LYS A 518 49.10 71.00 68.81
C LYS A 518 49.18 69.87 69.83
N ARG A 519 50.27 69.26 69.97
CA ARG A 519 50.40 68.17 70.91
C ARG A 519 50.36 68.67 72.37
N ASP A 520 49.80 67.88 73.25
CA ASP A 520 49.86 68.05 74.67
C ASP A 520 51.06 67.26 75.27
N ASP A 521 51.88 67.92 76.08
CA ASP A 521 52.92 67.28 76.81
C ASP A 521 52.48 66.74 78.21
N CYS A 522 51.23 67.01 78.59
CA CYS A 522 50.60 66.58 79.86
C CYS A 522 49.19 66.03 79.69
N PRO A 523 48.93 64.95 78.92
CA PRO A 523 47.63 64.50 78.44
C PRO A 523 46.50 64.27 79.47
N ASP A 524 46.83 64.22 80.72
CA ASP A 524 45.94 63.98 81.87
C ASP A 524 45.67 65.24 82.73
N VAL A 525 46.20 66.37 82.40
CA VAL A 525 46.13 67.60 83.23
C VAL A 525 45.86 68.81 82.34
N PRO A 526 44.63 69.37 82.38
CA PRO A 526 44.29 70.50 81.50
C PRO A 526 45.23 71.67 81.66
N GLY A 527 45.88 72.10 80.57
CA GLY A 527 46.88 73.15 80.51
C GLY A 527 46.52 74.22 79.46
N THR A 528 47.22 75.34 79.53
CA THR A 528 47.09 76.44 78.61
C THR A 528 48.40 76.79 77.94
N SER A 529 49.39 75.95 78.07
CA SER A 529 50.73 76.19 77.51
C SER A 529 50.94 75.58 76.18
N THR A 530 51.33 76.40 75.21
CA THR A 530 51.80 75.92 73.91
C THR A 530 53.37 75.90 73.98
N ARG A 531 53.95 74.82 73.47
CA ARG A 531 55.36 74.76 73.22
C ARG A 531 55.64 75.44 71.91
N ASP A 532 56.33 76.56 71.91
CA ASP A 532 56.88 77.24 70.75
C ASP A 532 58.02 76.45 70.14
#